data_fd4c91eb637466f267d080e1fee3cda9
#
_entry.id   fd4c91eb637466f267d080e1fee3cda9
#
_cell.length_a   1.000
_cell.length_b   1.000
_cell.length_c   1.000
_cell.angle_alpha   90.00
_cell.angle_beta   90.00
_cell.angle_gamma   90.00
#
_symmetry.space_group_name_H-M   'P 1'
#
loop_
_entity.id
_entity.type
_entity.pdbx_description
1 polymer ?
#
loop_
_entity_poly.entity_id
_entity_poly.type
_entity_poly.pdbx_seq_one_letter_code
_entity_poly.pdbx_strand_id
1 'polypeptide(L)'
;LVGSEMCIRDSADTITTHFEYHCMEDNLLKLDMLGHDDPTMIRMLEDLTGVNARQIPLDDPDTMSIFVSSKVLGFENDELLGPTGAVAIPEFNTRFTRGMLMDTLPKDFNTLVRLSGFSHGTDVWLGNARELIVSGTASVLETVGCRDDIMLYLISMGLDPKMSFKIMEAVRKGKVAKGGFAPGWEEAMREHEVPDWYIESCRKIKYMFPKAHAVAYLMSAIRLMWFKLYHPQAFYAVYFT
;
A
#
# COMPACT_ATOMS: atom_id res chain seq x y z
N LEU A 1 27.82 14.76 10.45
CA LEU A 1 27.60 15.97 9.66
C LEU A 1 28.74 16.96 10.01
N VAL A 2 29.88 16.86 9.33
CA VAL A 2 31.00 17.75 9.51
C VAL A 2 30.75 18.99 8.64
N GLY A 3 30.52 20.16 9.26
CA GLY A 3 30.46 21.43 8.58
C GLY A 3 29.11 22.02 8.22
N SER A 4 27.99 21.45 8.69
CA SER A 4 26.70 22.14 8.59
C SER A 4 26.47 22.99 9.82
N GLU A 5 26.23 24.28 9.64
CA GLU A 5 25.76 25.15 10.73
C GLU A 5 24.39 24.64 11.18
N MET A 6 24.35 24.08 12.39
CA MET A 6 23.10 23.69 13.02
C MET A 6 22.62 24.83 13.91
N CYS A 7 21.44 25.36 13.62
CA CYS A 7 20.78 26.28 14.54
C CYS A 7 20.08 25.50 15.64
N ILE A 8 20.53 25.72 16.87
CA ILE A 8 19.78 25.27 18.05
C ILE A 8 18.70 26.32 18.30
N ARG A 9 17.43 25.92 18.35
CA ARG A 9 16.39 26.78 18.90
C ARG A 9 16.65 26.89 20.41
N ASP A 10 16.83 28.07 20.92
CA ASP A 10 17.22 28.37 22.33
C ASP A 10 16.25 27.77 23.39
N SER A 11 15.09 27.30 22.99
CA SER A 11 14.06 26.70 23.86
C SER A 11 13.68 25.26 23.51
N ALA A 12 14.42 24.55 22.63
CA ALA A 12 14.12 23.20 22.23
C ALA A 12 15.33 22.28 22.34
N ASP A 13 15.15 21.10 22.93
CA ASP A 13 16.17 20.05 23.01
C ASP A 13 16.52 19.43 21.65
N THR A 14 15.75 19.76 20.62
CA THR A 14 15.89 19.19 19.28
C THR A 14 16.78 20.07 18.41
N ILE A 15 17.87 19.49 17.92
CA ILE A 15 18.77 20.14 16.95
C ILE A 15 18.13 20.05 15.57
N THR A 16 17.94 21.21 14.93
CA THR A 16 17.33 21.29 13.59
C THR A 16 18.23 22.07 12.63
N THR A 17 18.05 21.88 11.33
CA THR A 17 18.69 22.75 10.33
C THR A 17 17.96 24.08 10.23
N HIS A 18 18.70 25.14 9.86
CA HIS A 18 18.14 26.46 9.61
C HIS A 18 17.45 26.55 8.24
N PHE A 19 17.90 25.73 7.31
CA PHE A 19 17.48 25.78 5.92
C PHE A 19 16.18 24.99 5.70
N GLU A 20 15.37 25.48 4.77
CA GLU A 20 14.23 24.75 4.25
C GLU A 20 14.71 23.53 3.44
N TYR A 21 14.04 22.38 3.59
CA TYR A 21 14.49 21.10 3.02
C TYR A 21 14.73 21.15 1.51
N HIS A 22 13.82 21.76 0.74
CA HIS A 22 13.94 21.81 -0.71
C HIS A 22 15.16 22.58 -1.22
N CYS A 23 15.73 23.45 -0.38
CA CYS A 23 17.00 24.13 -0.69
C CYS A 23 18.23 23.23 -0.53
N MET A 24 18.08 22.07 0.13
CA MET A 24 19.16 21.15 0.48
C MET A 24 19.03 19.77 -0.14
N GLU A 25 17.88 19.44 -0.75
CA GLU A 25 17.57 18.07 -1.20
C GLU A 25 18.57 17.51 -2.23
N ASP A 26 19.24 18.39 -2.99
CA ASP A 26 20.27 17.99 -3.94
C ASP A 26 21.63 17.70 -3.28
N ASN A 27 21.84 18.18 -2.05
CA ASN A 27 23.12 18.11 -1.35
C ASN A 27 23.10 17.14 -0.15
N LEU A 28 21.93 16.84 0.39
CA LEU A 28 21.76 16.00 1.58
C LEU A 28 20.79 14.85 1.32
N LEU A 29 21.17 13.66 1.78
CA LEU A 29 20.27 12.51 1.79
C LEU A 29 19.36 12.59 3.02
N LYS A 30 18.07 12.72 2.81
CA LYS A 30 17.05 12.56 3.85
C LYS A 30 16.74 11.07 4.05
N LEU A 31 17.00 10.59 5.25
CA LEU A 31 16.58 9.24 5.66
C LEU A 31 15.33 9.36 6.52
N ASP A 32 14.25 8.74 6.06
CA ASP A 32 13.01 8.62 6.83
C ASP A 32 13.11 7.40 7.74
N MET A 33 13.15 7.65 9.05
CA MET A 33 13.20 6.59 10.07
C MET A 33 11.79 6.35 10.59
N LEU A 34 11.09 5.41 9.98
CA LEU A 34 9.73 5.00 10.37
C LEU A 34 9.81 3.72 11.19
N GLY A 35 9.39 3.78 12.45
CA GLY A 35 9.29 2.60 13.32
C GLY A 35 8.12 1.72 12.89
N HIS A 36 8.36 0.41 12.81
CA HIS A 36 7.34 -0.61 12.58
C HIS A 36 7.49 -1.75 13.58
N ASP A 37 6.38 -2.20 14.15
CA ASP A 37 6.36 -3.28 15.15
C ASP A 37 6.43 -4.67 14.50
N ASP A 38 6.01 -4.80 13.24
CA ASP A 38 5.90 -6.07 12.53
C ASP A 38 7.17 -6.93 12.56
N PRO A 39 8.39 -6.39 12.29
CA PRO A 39 9.61 -7.20 12.36
C PRO A 39 9.90 -7.73 13.77
N THR A 40 9.62 -6.92 14.80
CA THR A 40 9.77 -7.31 16.20
C THR A 40 8.77 -8.41 16.56
N MET A 41 7.49 -8.26 16.18
CA MET A 41 6.47 -9.27 16.38
C MET A 41 6.84 -10.60 15.72
N ILE A 42 7.30 -10.57 14.46
CA ILE A 42 7.73 -11.77 13.74
C ILE A 42 8.90 -12.42 14.46
N ARG A 43 9.89 -11.66 14.92
CA ARG A 43 11.03 -12.20 15.67
C ARG A 43 10.61 -12.87 16.97
N MET A 44 9.74 -12.24 17.76
CA MET A 44 9.20 -12.82 18.98
C MET A 44 8.41 -14.11 18.71
N LEU A 45 7.65 -14.15 17.61
CA LEU A 45 6.93 -15.35 17.19
C LEU A 45 7.88 -16.48 16.78
N GLU A 46 8.96 -16.19 16.06
CA GLU A 46 10.00 -17.16 15.75
C GLU A 46 10.61 -17.76 17.03
N ASP A 47 10.94 -16.90 18.00
CA ASP A 47 11.54 -17.33 19.27
C ASP A 47 10.57 -18.18 20.11
N LEU A 48 9.27 -17.87 20.12
CA LEU A 48 8.26 -18.61 20.86
C LEU A 48 7.85 -19.94 20.22
N THR A 49 7.83 -19.99 18.89
CA THR A 49 7.27 -21.15 18.16
C THR A 49 8.34 -22.06 17.54
N GLY A 50 9.57 -21.57 17.40
CA GLY A 50 10.64 -22.25 16.66
C GLY A 50 10.45 -22.24 15.13
N VAL A 51 9.43 -21.57 14.62
CA VAL A 51 9.13 -21.49 13.18
C VAL A 51 9.98 -20.39 12.54
N ASN A 52 10.65 -20.71 11.43
CA ASN A 52 11.34 -19.71 10.62
C ASN A 52 10.33 -19.00 9.70
N ALA A 53 10.07 -17.73 9.95
CA ALA A 53 9.09 -16.95 9.21
C ALA A 53 9.40 -16.81 7.70
N ARG A 54 10.67 -16.96 7.29
CA ARG A 54 11.06 -16.93 5.86
C ARG A 54 10.58 -18.17 5.10
N GLN A 55 10.27 -19.26 5.80
CA GLN A 55 9.77 -20.51 5.21
C GLN A 55 8.25 -20.57 5.15
N ILE A 56 7.54 -19.60 5.74
CA ILE A 56 6.08 -19.53 5.68
C ILE A 56 5.65 -19.26 4.23
N PRO A 57 4.78 -20.11 3.65
CA PRO A 57 4.27 -19.89 2.31
C PRO A 57 3.37 -18.64 2.26
N LEU A 58 3.52 -17.84 1.20
CA LEU A 58 2.73 -16.62 1.02
C LEU A 58 1.41 -16.85 0.28
N ASP A 59 1.14 -18.09 -0.09
CA ASP A 59 -0.02 -18.56 -0.85
C ASP A 59 -0.79 -19.69 -0.14
N ASP A 60 -0.54 -19.90 1.15
CA ASP A 60 -1.28 -20.88 1.95
C ASP A 60 -2.79 -20.59 1.89
N PRO A 61 -3.62 -21.54 1.38
CA PRO A 61 -5.04 -21.28 1.12
C PRO A 61 -5.84 -20.90 2.36
N ASP A 62 -5.57 -21.55 3.48
CA ASP A 62 -6.27 -21.29 4.74
C ASP A 62 -5.91 -19.91 5.28
N THR A 63 -4.62 -19.53 5.26
CA THR A 63 -4.17 -18.17 5.60
C THR A 63 -4.80 -17.12 4.68
N MET A 64 -4.81 -17.36 3.38
CA MET A 64 -5.42 -16.43 2.41
C MET A 64 -6.93 -16.28 2.61
N SER A 65 -7.62 -17.33 3.01
CA SER A 65 -9.07 -17.30 3.27
C SER A 65 -9.45 -16.33 4.40
N ILE A 66 -8.55 -16.07 5.35
CA ILE A 66 -8.80 -15.20 6.52
C ILE A 66 -9.03 -13.74 6.09
N PHE A 67 -8.47 -13.30 4.97
CA PHE A 67 -8.70 -11.95 4.47
C PHE A 67 -10.16 -11.70 4.07
N VAL A 68 -10.92 -12.73 3.71
CA VAL A 68 -12.32 -12.62 3.26
C VAL A 68 -13.33 -13.28 4.18
N SER A 69 -12.87 -14.12 5.13
CA SER A 69 -13.74 -14.86 6.06
C SER A 69 -13.00 -15.12 7.37
N SER A 70 -13.73 -15.26 8.46
CA SER A 70 -13.19 -15.70 9.75
C SER A 70 -13.43 -17.18 10.04
N LYS A 71 -14.05 -17.91 9.10
CA LYS A 71 -14.49 -19.30 9.28
C LYS A 71 -13.37 -20.25 9.70
N VAL A 72 -12.22 -20.17 9.06
CA VAL A 72 -11.06 -21.01 9.37
C VAL A 72 -10.51 -20.76 10.78
N LEU A 73 -10.82 -19.62 11.39
CA LEU A 73 -10.50 -19.28 12.78
C LEU A 73 -11.53 -19.81 13.79
N GLY A 74 -12.58 -20.52 13.33
CA GLY A 74 -13.60 -21.14 14.17
C GLY A 74 -14.78 -20.23 14.53
N PHE A 75 -14.94 -19.08 13.90
CA PHE A 75 -16.08 -18.18 14.08
C PHE A 75 -16.52 -17.53 12.77
N GLU A 76 -17.77 -17.14 12.68
CA GLU A 76 -18.34 -16.45 11.51
C GLU A 76 -19.20 -15.27 11.97
N ASN A 77 -19.11 -14.14 11.24
CA ASN A 77 -19.97 -12.98 11.41
C ASN A 77 -20.03 -12.43 12.86
N ASP A 78 -18.91 -12.36 13.53
CA ASP A 78 -18.83 -11.76 14.86
C ASP A 78 -19.16 -10.27 14.81
N GLU A 79 -20.02 -9.79 15.70
CA GLU A 79 -20.49 -8.39 15.70
C GLU A 79 -19.36 -7.39 15.96
N LEU A 80 -18.34 -7.76 16.74
CA LEU A 80 -17.21 -6.90 17.08
C LEU A 80 -16.06 -7.04 16.04
N LEU A 81 -15.76 -8.27 15.66
CA LEU A 81 -14.61 -8.56 14.78
C LEU A 81 -14.98 -8.40 13.29
N GLY A 82 -16.27 -8.49 12.96
CA GLY A 82 -16.77 -8.38 11.60
C GLY A 82 -16.57 -9.65 10.77
N PRO A 83 -16.78 -9.57 9.44
CA PRO A 83 -16.85 -10.74 8.56
C PRO A 83 -15.49 -11.33 8.20
N THR A 84 -14.38 -10.60 8.44
CA THR A 84 -13.03 -11.06 8.08
C THR A 84 -12.20 -11.39 9.31
N GLY A 85 -11.24 -12.29 9.19
CA GLY A 85 -10.29 -12.60 10.23
C GLY A 85 -9.08 -11.65 10.30
N ALA A 86 -9.09 -10.53 9.57
CA ALA A 86 -7.96 -9.61 9.43
C ALA A 86 -7.74 -8.66 10.63
N VAL A 87 -8.57 -8.73 11.67
CA VAL A 87 -8.36 -7.97 12.92
C VAL A 87 -7.01 -8.33 13.54
N ALA A 88 -6.31 -7.35 14.08
CA ALA A 88 -4.95 -7.47 14.63
C ALA A 88 -3.85 -7.78 13.59
N ILE A 89 -4.15 -7.72 12.29
CA ILE A 89 -3.17 -7.88 11.23
C ILE A 89 -2.79 -6.49 10.69
N PRO A 90 -1.52 -6.10 10.74
CA PRO A 90 -1.06 -4.85 10.16
C PRO A 90 -1.52 -4.68 8.72
N GLU A 91 -1.66 -3.46 8.26
CA GLU A 91 -2.16 -3.08 6.93
C GLU A 91 -3.68 -3.33 6.72
N PHE A 92 -4.28 -4.36 7.34
CA PHE A 92 -5.67 -4.79 7.09
C PHE A 92 -6.58 -4.70 8.32
N ASN A 93 -6.10 -4.14 9.44
CA ASN A 93 -6.83 -4.12 10.73
C ASN A 93 -7.98 -3.11 10.78
N THR A 94 -7.94 -2.02 10.00
CA THR A 94 -8.92 -0.94 10.10
C THR A 94 -10.27 -1.32 9.48
N ARG A 95 -11.36 -0.66 9.91
CA ARG A 95 -12.68 -0.82 9.26
C ARG A 95 -12.62 -0.50 7.77
N PHE A 96 -11.83 0.51 7.39
CA PHE A 96 -11.65 0.92 6.02
C PHE A 96 -11.02 -0.21 5.18
N THR A 97 -9.89 -0.75 5.60
CA THR A 97 -9.21 -1.82 4.86
C THR A 97 -9.99 -3.12 4.85
N ARG A 98 -10.68 -3.47 5.94
CA ARG A 98 -11.59 -4.63 5.98
C ARG A 98 -12.80 -4.44 5.06
N GLY A 99 -13.31 -3.22 4.91
CA GLY A 99 -14.32 -2.90 3.91
C GLY A 99 -13.83 -3.14 2.48
N MET A 100 -12.59 -2.77 2.17
CA MET A 100 -11.97 -3.05 0.87
C MET A 100 -11.86 -4.56 0.59
N LEU A 101 -11.48 -5.35 1.61
CA LEU A 101 -11.44 -6.81 1.50
C LEU A 101 -12.81 -7.39 1.13
N MET A 102 -13.89 -6.86 1.72
CA MET A 102 -15.26 -7.31 1.42
C MET A 102 -15.76 -6.85 0.06
N ASP A 103 -15.41 -5.64 -0.37
CA ASP A 103 -15.78 -5.11 -1.70
C ASP A 103 -15.07 -5.87 -2.84
N THR A 104 -13.89 -6.45 -2.58
CA THR A 104 -13.01 -7.01 -3.62
C THR A 104 -12.84 -8.54 -3.55
N LEU A 105 -13.08 -9.15 -2.40
CA LEU A 105 -12.93 -10.58 -2.12
C LEU A 105 -11.62 -11.19 -2.70
N PRO A 106 -10.44 -10.71 -2.25
CA PRO A 106 -9.16 -11.10 -2.82
C PRO A 106 -8.90 -12.61 -2.64
N LYS A 107 -8.39 -13.25 -3.70
CA LYS A 107 -8.08 -14.68 -3.71
C LYS A 107 -6.59 -14.98 -3.85
N ASP A 108 -5.79 -13.98 -4.13
CA ASP A 108 -4.39 -14.13 -4.44
C ASP A 108 -3.53 -12.94 -3.94
N PHE A 109 -2.23 -13.17 -3.92
CA PHE A 109 -1.25 -12.20 -3.48
C PHE A 109 -1.28 -10.88 -4.28
N ASN A 110 -1.45 -10.95 -5.61
CA ASN A 110 -1.45 -9.75 -6.46
C ASN A 110 -2.63 -8.83 -6.14
N THR A 111 -3.81 -9.41 -5.92
CA THR A 111 -4.99 -8.66 -5.50
C THR A 111 -4.75 -7.96 -4.16
N LEU A 112 -4.16 -8.64 -3.18
CA LEU A 112 -3.81 -8.02 -1.89
C LEU A 112 -2.76 -6.92 -2.02
N VAL A 113 -1.75 -7.06 -2.90
CA VAL A 113 -0.80 -5.98 -3.22
C VAL A 113 -1.53 -4.75 -3.75
N ARG A 114 -2.52 -4.97 -4.63
CA ARG A 114 -3.33 -3.88 -5.19
C ARG A 114 -4.12 -3.15 -4.10
N LEU A 115 -4.75 -3.91 -3.20
CA LEU A 115 -5.49 -3.35 -2.06
C LEU A 115 -4.60 -2.56 -1.11
N SER A 116 -3.41 -3.07 -0.80
CA SER A 116 -2.42 -2.32 -0.02
C SER A 116 -2.05 -1.00 -0.69
N GLY A 117 -1.89 -0.99 -2.02
CA GLY A 117 -1.70 0.23 -2.80
C GLY A 117 -2.85 1.22 -2.66
N PHE A 118 -4.11 0.75 -2.73
CA PHE A 118 -5.29 1.60 -2.56
C PHE A 118 -5.37 2.23 -1.18
N SER A 119 -4.99 1.50 -0.12
CA SER A 119 -5.10 1.96 1.25
C SER A 119 -4.05 3.03 1.62
N HIS A 120 -2.90 3.02 0.96
CA HIS A 120 -1.78 3.92 1.24
C HIS A 120 -1.80 5.20 0.40
N GLY A 121 -2.63 5.27 -0.64
CA GLY A 121 -2.75 6.45 -1.48
C GLY A 121 -3.83 7.43 -0.99
N THR A 122 -3.79 8.64 -1.54
CA THR A 122 -4.83 9.64 -1.33
C THR A 122 -5.69 9.75 -2.58
N ASP A 123 -7.02 9.61 -2.42
CA ASP A 123 -8.00 9.58 -3.51
C ASP A 123 -7.75 8.49 -4.56
N VAL A 124 -7.23 7.35 -4.10
CA VAL A 124 -7.01 6.16 -4.93
C VAL A 124 -8.19 5.19 -4.82
N TRP A 125 -8.76 5.01 -3.62
CA TRP A 125 -9.85 4.07 -3.38
C TRP A 125 -11.24 4.70 -3.48
N LEU A 126 -11.62 5.51 -2.48
CA LEU A 126 -12.94 6.16 -2.45
C LEU A 126 -13.04 7.23 -3.53
N GLY A 127 -14.18 7.25 -4.21
CA GLY A 127 -14.41 8.15 -5.34
C GLY A 127 -13.63 7.79 -6.61
N ASN A 128 -12.92 6.65 -6.61
CA ASN A 128 -12.04 6.24 -7.70
C ASN A 128 -12.11 4.72 -7.94
N ALA A 129 -11.09 3.94 -7.54
CA ALA A 129 -11.00 2.51 -7.85
C ALA A 129 -12.21 1.71 -7.35
N ARG A 130 -12.76 2.03 -6.17
CA ARG A 130 -13.93 1.36 -5.61
C ARG A 130 -15.12 1.42 -6.55
N GLU A 131 -15.44 2.60 -7.04
CA GLU A 131 -16.58 2.83 -7.94
C GLU A 131 -16.42 2.07 -9.27
N LEU A 132 -15.21 2.03 -9.81
CA LEU A 132 -14.89 1.28 -11.03
C LEU A 132 -15.08 -0.23 -10.83
N ILE A 133 -14.66 -0.74 -9.69
CA ILE A 133 -14.74 -2.17 -9.35
C ILE A 133 -16.20 -2.57 -9.06
N VAL A 134 -16.89 -1.81 -8.21
CA VAL A 134 -18.28 -2.12 -7.82
C VAL A 134 -19.24 -1.99 -8.99
N SER A 135 -19.02 -1.02 -9.90
CA SER A 135 -19.82 -0.89 -11.13
C SER A 135 -19.51 -1.94 -12.21
N GLY A 136 -18.43 -2.72 -12.04
CA GLY A 136 -17.98 -3.67 -13.05
C GLY A 136 -17.30 -3.02 -14.26
N THR A 137 -16.94 -1.74 -14.18
CA THR A 137 -16.23 -1.03 -15.24
C THR A 137 -14.81 -1.55 -15.43
N ALA A 138 -14.14 -1.90 -14.33
CA ALA A 138 -12.81 -2.49 -14.33
C ALA A 138 -12.66 -3.49 -13.19
N SER A 139 -11.83 -4.50 -13.38
CA SER A 139 -11.44 -5.44 -12.31
C SER A 139 -10.43 -4.79 -11.36
N VAL A 140 -10.23 -5.41 -10.19
CA VAL A 140 -9.23 -4.95 -9.21
C VAL A 140 -7.85 -4.81 -9.84
N LEU A 141 -7.44 -5.76 -10.68
CA LEU A 141 -6.10 -5.77 -11.28
C LEU A 141 -5.93 -4.77 -12.43
N GLU A 142 -7.02 -4.29 -13.03
CA GLU A 142 -6.97 -3.26 -14.07
C GLU A 142 -6.90 -1.84 -13.50
N THR A 143 -7.45 -1.64 -12.29
CA THR A 143 -7.45 -0.32 -11.66
C THR A 143 -6.07 0.09 -11.15
N VAL A 144 -5.86 1.40 -10.99
CA VAL A 144 -4.57 1.97 -10.55
C VAL A 144 -4.42 1.81 -9.05
N GLY A 145 -3.53 0.93 -8.58
CA GLY A 145 -3.25 0.71 -7.16
C GLY A 145 -1.96 1.35 -6.66
N CYS A 146 -0.88 1.23 -7.45
CA CYS A 146 0.45 1.75 -7.13
C CYS A 146 0.98 2.63 -8.26
N ARG A 147 1.96 3.49 -7.96
CA ARG A 147 2.57 4.33 -9.00
C ARG A 147 3.15 3.51 -10.17
N ASP A 148 3.75 2.38 -9.85
CA ASP A 148 4.37 1.49 -10.85
C ASP A 148 3.34 0.94 -11.85
N ASP A 149 2.09 0.77 -11.43
CA ASP A 149 1.01 0.29 -12.31
C ASP A 149 0.74 1.28 -13.45
N ILE A 150 0.80 2.59 -13.17
CA ILE A 150 0.59 3.63 -14.19
C ILE A 150 1.67 3.52 -15.27
N MET A 151 2.92 3.50 -14.87
CA MET A 151 4.04 3.46 -15.82
C MET A 151 3.99 2.20 -16.68
N LEU A 152 3.83 1.03 -16.05
CA LEU A 152 3.84 -0.25 -16.75
C LEU A 152 2.62 -0.41 -17.68
N TYR A 153 1.44 0.05 -17.24
CA TYR A 153 0.25 0.02 -18.07
C TYR A 153 0.40 0.90 -19.32
N LEU A 154 0.84 2.15 -19.16
CA LEU A 154 1.04 3.05 -20.28
C LEU A 154 2.09 2.52 -21.28
N ILE A 155 3.18 1.93 -20.79
CA ILE A 155 4.18 1.26 -21.64
C ILE A 155 3.55 0.08 -22.39
N SER A 156 2.71 -0.72 -21.72
CA SER A 156 2.03 -1.86 -22.36
C SER A 156 1.02 -1.43 -23.44
N MET A 157 0.46 -0.23 -23.31
CA MET A 157 -0.38 0.39 -24.32
C MET A 157 0.41 1.02 -25.49
N GLY A 158 1.73 1.00 -25.43
CA GLY A 158 2.62 1.47 -26.49
C GLY A 158 3.13 2.91 -26.33
N LEU A 159 2.85 3.59 -25.22
CA LEU A 159 3.39 4.93 -24.97
C LEU A 159 4.92 4.86 -24.75
N ASP A 160 5.59 5.93 -25.13
CA ASP A 160 7.02 6.11 -24.87
C ASP A 160 7.34 5.93 -23.36
N PRO A 161 8.35 5.11 -23.00
CA PRO A 161 8.67 4.82 -21.61
C PRO A 161 9.03 6.06 -20.78
N LYS A 162 9.71 7.04 -21.38
CA LYS A 162 10.07 8.29 -20.70
C LYS A 162 8.84 9.17 -20.45
N MET A 163 7.91 9.21 -21.40
CA MET A 163 6.63 9.89 -21.21
C MET A 163 5.80 9.19 -20.14
N SER A 164 5.68 7.87 -20.18
CA SER A 164 4.96 7.05 -19.18
C SER A 164 5.50 7.29 -17.77
N PHE A 165 6.82 7.34 -17.61
CA PHE A 165 7.46 7.69 -16.34
C PHE A 165 7.08 9.12 -15.87
N LYS A 166 7.11 10.11 -16.75
CA LYS A 166 6.73 11.50 -16.42
C LYS A 166 5.28 11.62 -16.01
N ILE A 167 4.36 10.93 -16.72
CA ILE A 167 2.94 10.87 -16.38
C ILE A 167 2.78 10.26 -14.98
N MET A 168 3.38 9.10 -14.74
CA MET A 168 3.36 8.44 -13.43
C MET A 168 3.86 9.36 -12.31
N GLU A 169 4.99 10.04 -12.50
CA GLU A 169 5.55 10.97 -11.51
C GLU A 169 4.62 12.16 -11.23
N ALA A 170 3.95 12.68 -12.25
CA ALA A 170 3.00 13.78 -12.08
C ALA A 170 1.72 13.33 -11.34
N VAL A 171 1.20 12.14 -11.67
CA VAL A 171 0.02 11.56 -11.01
C VAL A 171 0.34 11.27 -9.54
N ARG A 172 1.42 10.52 -9.24
CA ARG A 172 1.74 10.13 -7.87
C ARG A 172 1.98 11.30 -6.92
N LYS A 173 2.43 12.44 -7.44
CA LYS A 173 2.66 13.69 -6.68
C LYS A 173 1.42 14.60 -6.64
N GLY A 174 0.29 14.18 -7.19
CA GLY A 174 -0.94 14.94 -7.26
C GLY A 174 -0.86 16.19 -8.14
N LYS A 175 0.15 16.30 -9.01
CA LYS A 175 0.27 17.43 -9.93
C LYS A 175 -0.86 17.43 -10.95
N VAL A 176 -1.23 16.24 -11.44
CA VAL A 176 -2.34 16.07 -12.39
C VAL A 176 -3.67 16.42 -11.73
N ALA A 177 -3.90 16.03 -10.49
CA ALA A 177 -5.12 16.36 -9.74
C ALA A 177 -5.28 17.87 -9.50
N LYS A 178 -4.18 18.61 -9.39
CA LYS A 178 -4.19 20.06 -9.16
C LYS A 178 -4.25 20.89 -10.44
N GLY A 179 -3.54 20.47 -11.50
CA GLY A 179 -3.32 21.29 -12.70
C GLY A 179 -3.63 20.59 -14.02
N GLY A 180 -4.13 19.35 -14.00
CA GLY A 180 -4.33 18.56 -15.21
C GLY A 180 -3.05 17.93 -15.76
N PHE A 181 -3.20 17.21 -16.86
CA PHE A 181 -2.07 16.65 -17.60
C PHE A 181 -1.28 17.75 -18.33
N ALA A 182 0.01 17.54 -18.52
CA ALA A 182 0.79 18.43 -19.37
C ALA A 182 0.32 18.32 -20.82
N PRO A 183 0.52 19.38 -21.65
CA PRO A 183 0.11 19.38 -23.06
C PRO A 183 0.64 18.15 -23.81
N GLY A 184 -0.23 17.52 -24.60
CA GLY A 184 0.07 16.36 -25.42
C GLY A 184 0.03 15.01 -24.68
N TRP A 185 -0.05 14.97 -23.34
CA TRP A 185 -0.05 13.69 -22.61
C TRP A 185 -1.38 12.94 -22.71
N GLU A 186 -2.46 13.68 -22.62
CA GLU A 186 -3.80 13.09 -22.68
C GLU A 186 -4.13 12.63 -24.10
N GLU A 187 -3.76 13.44 -25.09
CA GLU A 187 -3.87 13.10 -26.50
C GLU A 187 -3.09 11.81 -26.81
N ALA A 188 -1.83 11.73 -26.35
CA ALA A 188 -1.02 10.53 -26.55
C ALA A 188 -1.63 9.30 -25.88
N MET A 189 -2.20 9.42 -24.67
CA MET A 189 -2.90 8.30 -24.03
C MET A 189 -4.10 7.84 -24.86
N ARG A 190 -4.91 8.76 -25.40
CA ARG A 190 -6.07 8.43 -26.26
C ARG A 190 -5.67 7.84 -27.60
N GLU A 191 -4.60 8.34 -28.22
CA GLU A 191 -4.05 7.78 -29.47
C GLU A 191 -3.59 6.32 -29.29
N HIS A 192 -3.18 5.95 -28.08
CA HIS A 192 -2.81 4.57 -27.71
C HIS A 192 -3.97 3.80 -27.04
N GLU A 193 -5.20 4.24 -27.26
CA GLU A 193 -6.42 3.54 -26.80
C GLU A 193 -6.48 3.32 -25.27
N VAL A 194 -5.82 4.18 -24.46
CA VAL A 194 -5.99 4.18 -23.01
C VAL A 194 -7.43 4.58 -22.68
N PRO A 195 -8.20 3.76 -21.93
CA PRO A 195 -9.60 4.05 -21.65
C PRO A 195 -9.81 5.36 -20.89
N ASP A 196 -10.88 6.09 -21.22
CA ASP A 196 -11.21 7.34 -20.54
C ASP A 196 -11.35 7.17 -19.02
N TRP A 197 -11.92 6.07 -18.54
CA TRP A 197 -12.02 5.81 -17.10
C TRP A 197 -10.65 5.72 -16.42
N TYR A 198 -9.63 5.22 -17.13
CA TYR A 198 -8.26 5.14 -16.60
C TYR A 198 -7.62 6.54 -16.49
N ILE A 199 -7.79 7.36 -17.53
CA ILE A 199 -7.35 8.76 -17.58
C ILE A 199 -8.01 9.55 -16.44
N GLU A 200 -9.32 9.40 -16.27
CA GLU A 200 -10.08 10.05 -15.20
C GLU A 200 -9.69 9.55 -13.80
N SER A 201 -9.37 8.26 -13.67
CA SER A 201 -8.81 7.72 -12.42
C SER A 201 -7.50 8.42 -12.04
N CYS A 202 -6.59 8.56 -12.99
CA CYS A 202 -5.32 9.28 -12.80
C CYS A 202 -5.52 10.76 -12.40
N ARG A 203 -6.58 11.43 -12.90
CA ARG A 203 -6.89 12.84 -12.55
C ARG A 203 -7.30 13.03 -11.10
N LYS A 204 -7.88 11.99 -10.47
CA LYS A 204 -8.36 12.06 -9.08
C LYS A 204 -7.26 11.87 -8.07
N ILE A 205 -6.20 11.14 -8.41
CA ILE A 205 -5.15 10.70 -7.50
C ILE A 205 -4.29 11.87 -7.02
N LYS A 206 -4.20 12.03 -5.71
CA LYS A 206 -3.37 13.08 -5.08
C LYS A 206 -2.02 12.58 -4.58
N TYR A 207 -1.97 11.30 -4.19
CA TYR A 207 -0.71 10.68 -3.75
C TYR A 207 -0.75 9.17 -3.92
N MET A 208 0.39 8.56 -4.32
CA MET A 208 0.54 7.12 -4.46
C MET A 208 1.87 6.61 -3.92
N PHE A 209 1.80 5.42 -3.34
CA PHE A 209 2.97 4.67 -2.89
C PHE A 209 3.58 3.79 -3.99
N PRO A 210 4.88 3.42 -3.85
CA PRO A 210 5.52 2.45 -4.74
C PRO A 210 5.02 1.03 -4.45
N LYS A 211 4.98 0.19 -5.49
CA LYS A 211 4.58 -1.23 -5.39
C LYS A 211 5.48 -2.02 -4.46
N ALA A 212 6.77 -1.72 -4.44
CA ALA A 212 7.73 -2.39 -3.56
C ALA A 212 7.38 -2.24 -2.06
N HIS A 213 6.86 -1.07 -1.65
CA HIS A 213 6.35 -0.86 -0.30
C HIS A 213 5.17 -1.79 -0.01
N ALA A 214 4.15 -1.79 -0.86
CA ALA A 214 2.97 -2.65 -0.70
C ALA A 214 3.35 -4.14 -0.58
N VAL A 215 4.26 -4.62 -1.44
CA VAL A 215 4.75 -6.01 -1.41
C VAL A 215 5.45 -6.33 -0.09
N ALA A 216 6.37 -5.47 0.36
CA ALA A 216 7.16 -5.73 1.58
C ALA A 216 6.27 -5.86 2.82
N TYR A 217 5.30 -4.94 3.00
CA TYR A 217 4.41 -4.98 4.16
C TYR A 217 3.36 -6.09 4.06
N LEU A 218 2.88 -6.40 2.85
CA LEU A 218 1.98 -7.54 2.65
C LEU A 218 2.65 -8.87 3.03
N MET A 219 3.91 -9.06 2.67
CA MET A 219 4.65 -10.28 3.06
C MET A 219 4.71 -10.44 4.59
N SER A 220 4.91 -9.34 5.32
CA SER A 220 4.88 -9.35 6.79
C SER A 220 3.48 -9.65 7.32
N ALA A 221 2.45 -9.01 6.76
CA ALA A 221 1.06 -9.22 7.13
C ALA A 221 0.61 -10.68 6.93
N ILE A 222 0.97 -11.31 5.81
CA ILE A 222 0.63 -12.72 5.55
C ILE A 222 1.34 -13.65 6.54
N ARG A 223 2.61 -13.40 6.86
CA ARG A 223 3.33 -14.18 7.87
C ARG A 223 2.70 -14.07 9.25
N LEU A 224 2.31 -12.88 9.67
CA LEU A 224 1.58 -12.65 10.91
C LEU A 224 0.20 -13.31 10.89
N MET A 225 -0.50 -13.29 9.75
CA MET A 225 -1.77 -13.98 9.55
C MET A 225 -1.61 -15.50 9.69
N TRP A 226 -0.54 -16.06 9.14
CA TRP A 226 -0.20 -17.48 9.28
C TRP A 226 0.04 -17.85 10.75
N PHE A 227 0.83 -17.07 11.50
CA PHE A 227 1.01 -17.28 12.93
C PHE A 227 -0.31 -17.17 13.70
N LYS A 228 -1.17 -16.23 13.35
CA LYS A 228 -2.49 -16.08 13.94
C LYS A 228 -3.35 -17.35 13.78
N LEU A 229 -3.26 -18.01 12.62
CA LEU A 229 -4.00 -19.23 12.32
C LEU A 229 -3.41 -20.45 13.03
N TYR A 230 -2.11 -20.68 12.84
CA TYR A 230 -1.47 -21.93 13.26
C TYR A 230 -0.87 -21.88 14.67
N HIS A 231 -0.60 -20.69 15.20
CA HIS A 231 -0.05 -20.47 16.54
C HIS A 231 -0.78 -19.34 17.29
N PRO A 232 -2.12 -19.41 17.44
CA PRO A 232 -2.92 -18.30 17.95
C PRO A 232 -2.50 -17.84 19.35
N GLN A 233 -2.13 -18.76 20.25
CA GLN A 233 -1.69 -18.39 21.59
C GLN A 233 -0.42 -17.55 21.56
N ALA A 234 0.57 -17.94 20.76
CA ALA A 234 1.82 -17.17 20.60
C ALA A 234 1.54 -15.83 19.93
N PHE A 235 0.70 -15.83 18.87
CA PHE A 235 0.33 -14.60 18.16
C PHE A 235 -0.29 -13.56 19.09
N TYR A 236 -1.31 -13.93 19.87
CA TYR A 236 -1.97 -12.98 20.76
C TYR A 236 -1.11 -12.62 21.99
N ALA A 237 -0.25 -13.51 22.46
CA ALA A 237 0.72 -13.17 23.50
C ALA A 237 1.65 -12.05 23.04
N VAL A 238 2.19 -12.15 21.81
CA VAL A 238 3.05 -11.12 21.23
C VAL A 238 2.27 -9.83 20.91
N TYR A 239 1.06 -9.97 20.38
CA TYR A 239 0.24 -8.80 19.99
C TYR A 239 -0.16 -7.89 21.15
N PHE A 240 -0.34 -8.47 22.36
CA PHE A 240 -0.71 -7.73 23.56
C PHE A 240 0.48 -7.32 24.44
N THR A 241 1.72 -7.65 24.07
CA THR A 241 2.94 -7.23 24.77
C THR A 241 3.42 -5.87 24.27
#